data_8a9f0428bc74c814efb537b48be3ec98
#
_entry.id   8a9f0428bc74c814efb537b48be3ec98
#
_cell.length_a   1.000
_cell.length_b   1.000
_cell.length_c   1.000
_cell.angle_alpha   90.00
_cell.angle_beta   90.00
_cell.angle_gamma   90.00
#
_symmetry.space_group_name_H-M   'P 1'
#
loop_
_entity.id
_entity.type
_entity.pdbx_description
1 polymer ?
#
loop_
_entity_poly.entity_id
_entity_poly.type
_entity_poly.pdbx_seq_one_letter_code
_entity_poly.pdbx_strand_id
1 'polypeptide(L)'
;MPLLTARDIAAVVVLYQPDEPALGNILATAAQVDHVYVIDNTEEPDGALVSALAGIPGLTYSPLGDNMGIAAALNVGVALARDVGYAWVLTMDQDTTPEHDMVAALASCISACDVGSPIGTVGAQRPRLTGRMVKFEGCRELLMVITAGSILNVAAWEQVGRFDKSLFIDQVDHDLCLRMKRAGFAVLSCGEAGMRHSIGAASKHRFLWWKAYTLNHSPVRRYYITRNRFAMLARYGEEFPSFRERQMRYARKEFVKMVMFEDHRFAKLLMAWRGYRDFKRDVTGRFPG
;
A
#
# COMPACT_ATOMS: atom_id res chain seq x y z
N MET A 1 2.37 -29.02 -3.83
CA MET A 1 1.82 -28.27 -2.68
C MET A 1 0.29 -28.29 -2.79
N PRO A 2 -0.47 -28.34 -1.69
CA PRO A 2 -1.90 -28.14 -1.76
C PRO A 2 -2.19 -26.79 -2.40
N LEU A 3 -3.29 -26.67 -3.15
CA LEU A 3 -3.70 -25.42 -3.77
C LEU A 3 -4.05 -24.40 -2.67
N LEU A 4 -3.45 -23.23 -2.73
CA LEU A 4 -3.78 -22.13 -1.82
C LEU A 4 -5.22 -21.68 -2.09
N THR A 5 -6.00 -21.58 -1.04
CA THR A 5 -7.39 -21.11 -1.09
C THR A 5 -7.57 -19.81 -0.30
N ALA A 6 -8.67 -19.14 -0.49
CA ALA A 6 -9.02 -17.95 0.28
C ALA A 6 -9.11 -18.22 1.80
N ARG A 7 -9.38 -19.45 2.19
CA ARG A 7 -9.44 -19.90 3.60
C ARG A 7 -8.06 -20.09 4.25
N ASP A 8 -7.00 -20.11 3.47
CA ASP A 8 -5.63 -20.18 3.98
C ASP A 8 -4.99 -18.79 4.13
N ILE A 9 -5.77 -17.72 3.91
CA ILE A 9 -5.32 -16.34 3.87
C ILE A 9 -6.03 -15.52 4.93
N ALA A 10 -5.27 -14.83 5.79
CA ALA A 10 -5.79 -13.75 6.62
C ALA A 10 -5.66 -12.42 5.91
N ALA A 11 -6.49 -11.43 6.28
CA ALA A 11 -6.31 -10.06 5.82
C ALA A 11 -5.87 -9.13 6.96
N VAL A 12 -5.11 -8.11 6.61
CA VAL A 12 -4.77 -6.96 7.45
C VAL A 12 -5.34 -5.71 6.81
N VAL A 13 -6.27 -5.06 7.49
CA VAL A 13 -6.84 -3.77 7.08
C VAL A 13 -6.33 -2.71 8.03
N VAL A 14 -5.66 -1.68 7.52
CA VAL A 14 -5.18 -0.57 8.34
C VAL A 14 -6.14 0.61 8.25
N LEU A 15 -6.57 1.10 9.41
CA LEU A 15 -7.42 2.29 9.57
C LEU A 15 -6.57 3.48 10.02
N TYR A 16 -6.93 4.65 9.52
CA TYR A 16 -6.49 5.93 10.04
C TYR A 16 -7.56 6.98 9.76
N GLN A 17 -8.19 7.50 10.82
CA GLN A 17 -9.33 8.44 10.72
C GLN A 17 -10.34 7.96 9.66
N PRO A 18 -10.90 6.73 9.83
CA PRO A 18 -11.74 6.09 8.82
C PRO A 18 -13.01 6.91 8.55
N ASP A 19 -13.44 6.89 7.31
CA ASP A 19 -14.71 7.46 6.85
C ASP A 19 -15.82 6.39 6.78
N GLU A 20 -17.06 6.81 6.52
CA GLU A 20 -18.25 5.95 6.49
C GLU A 20 -18.10 4.68 5.62
N PRO A 21 -17.47 4.70 4.43
CA PRO A 21 -17.28 3.52 3.60
C PRO A 21 -16.36 2.44 4.19
N ALA A 22 -15.51 2.76 5.19
CA ALA A 22 -14.50 1.85 5.71
C ALA A 22 -15.09 0.53 6.22
N LEU A 23 -16.22 0.58 6.95
CA LEU A 23 -16.90 -0.64 7.44
C LEU A 23 -17.32 -1.55 6.28
N GLY A 24 -17.90 -0.98 5.22
CA GLY A 24 -18.31 -1.75 4.03
C GLY A 24 -17.13 -2.42 3.34
N ASN A 25 -15.98 -1.75 3.26
CA ASN A 25 -14.75 -2.30 2.66
C ASN A 25 -14.16 -3.43 3.53
N ILE A 26 -14.19 -3.28 4.85
CA ILE A 26 -13.78 -4.33 5.80
C ILE A 26 -14.67 -5.58 5.63
N LEU A 27 -15.99 -5.41 5.58
CA LEU A 27 -16.94 -6.51 5.40
C LEU A 27 -16.76 -7.22 4.05
N ALA A 28 -16.55 -6.45 2.97
CA ALA A 28 -16.27 -7.01 1.65
C ALA A 28 -14.95 -7.81 1.63
N THR A 29 -13.96 -7.40 2.41
CA THR A 29 -12.71 -8.14 2.59
C THR A 29 -12.95 -9.41 3.42
N ALA A 30 -13.67 -9.31 4.54
CA ALA A 30 -13.97 -10.43 5.44
C ALA A 30 -14.76 -11.55 4.73
N ALA A 31 -15.58 -11.22 3.75
CA ALA A 31 -16.30 -12.22 2.96
C ALA A 31 -15.39 -13.10 2.08
N GLN A 32 -14.13 -12.71 1.87
CA GLN A 32 -13.20 -13.40 0.95
C GLN A 32 -12.01 -14.08 1.63
N VAL A 33 -11.83 -13.92 2.94
CA VAL A 33 -10.69 -14.49 3.67
C VAL A 33 -11.16 -15.28 4.88
N ASP A 34 -10.25 -16.00 5.52
CA ASP A 34 -10.56 -16.75 6.73
C ASP A 34 -10.71 -15.82 7.95
N HIS A 35 -9.79 -14.85 8.09
CA HIS A 35 -9.76 -13.93 9.22
C HIS A 35 -9.31 -12.52 8.81
N VAL A 36 -9.83 -11.48 9.47
CA VAL A 36 -9.43 -10.09 9.25
C VAL A 36 -8.87 -9.48 10.52
N TYR A 37 -7.66 -8.98 10.46
CA TYR A 37 -7.05 -8.14 11.48
C TYR A 37 -7.23 -6.68 11.10
N VAL A 38 -8.07 -5.95 11.82
CA VAL A 38 -8.28 -4.51 11.65
C VAL A 38 -7.37 -3.77 12.60
N ILE A 39 -6.35 -3.13 12.08
CA ILE A 39 -5.36 -2.38 12.84
C ILE A 39 -5.70 -0.90 12.77
N ASP A 40 -6.17 -0.35 13.87
CA ASP A 40 -6.56 1.06 13.93
C ASP A 40 -5.39 1.93 14.41
N ASN A 41 -4.85 2.68 13.46
CA ASN A 41 -3.69 3.58 13.63
C ASN A 41 -4.14 5.02 13.98
N THR A 42 -5.38 5.18 14.44
CA THR A 42 -5.98 6.47 14.85
C THR A 42 -5.67 6.74 16.31
N GLU A 43 -5.38 7.99 16.65
CA GLU A 43 -5.11 8.46 18.01
C GLU A 43 -6.36 8.29 18.90
N GLU A 44 -7.51 8.68 18.38
CA GLU A 44 -8.83 8.58 19.03
C GLU A 44 -9.76 7.80 18.10
N PRO A 45 -9.93 6.47 18.31
CA PRO A 45 -10.78 5.63 17.48
C PRO A 45 -12.26 6.04 17.53
N ASP A 46 -12.97 5.92 16.41
CA ASP A 46 -14.41 6.12 16.35
C ASP A 46 -15.16 5.00 17.09
N GLY A 47 -15.77 5.32 18.22
CA GLY A 47 -16.50 4.38 19.03
C GLY A 47 -17.69 3.70 18.33
N ALA A 48 -18.31 4.36 17.35
CA ALA A 48 -19.40 3.78 16.56
C ALA A 48 -18.85 2.67 15.64
N LEU A 49 -17.74 2.94 14.95
CA LEU A 49 -17.07 1.94 14.12
C LEU A 49 -16.54 0.77 14.97
N VAL A 50 -15.89 1.05 16.10
CA VAL A 50 -15.43 0.00 17.04
C VAL A 50 -16.58 -0.90 17.47
N SER A 51 -17.71 -0.31 17.85
CA SER A 51 -18.92 -1.06 18.25
C SER A 51 -19.49 -1.90 17.10
N ALA A 52 -19.46 -1.37 15.87
CA ALA A 52 -19.92 -2.09 14.68
C ALA A 52 -19.00 -3.26 14.30
N LEU A 53 -17.70 -3.15 14.56
CA LEU A 53 -16.72 -4.22 14.30
C LEU A 53 -16.77 -5.29 15.41
N ALA A 54 -17.19 -4.92 16.62
CA ALA A 54 -17.30 -5.84 17.75
C ALA A 54 -18.36 -6.91 17.47
N GLY A 55 -17.97 -8.18 17.56
CA GLY A 55 -18.88 -9.31 17.36
C GLY A 55 -19.01 -9.79 15.91
N ILE A 56 -18.27 -9.21 14.95
CA ILE A 56 -18.17 -9.77 13.59
C ILE A 56 -17.31 -11.04 13.66
N PRO A 57 -17.86 -12.23 13.30
CA PRO A 57 -17.09 -13.47 13.29
C PRO A 57 -15.91 -13.38 12.31
N GLY A 58 -14.76 -13.93 12.70
CA GLY A 58 -13.56 -13.90 11.87
C GLY A 58 -12.88 -12.53 11.79
N LEU A 59 -13.14 -11.62 12.74
CA LEU A 59 -12.52 -10.30 12.79
C LEU A 59 -11.88 -10.04 14.16
N THR A 60 -10.67 -9.52 14.15
CA THR A 60 -9.96 -9.01 15.33
C THR A 60 -9.65 -7.54 15.15
N TYR A 61 -10.19 -6.70 16.03
CA TYR A 61 -9.87 -5.26 16.08
C TYR A 61 -8.73 -5.01 17.06
N SER A 62 -7.73 -4.21 16.62
CA SER A 62 -6.55 -3.88 17.41
C SER A 62 -6.21 -2.38 17.28
N PRO A 63 -6.59 -1.55 18.26
CA PRO A 63 -6.19 -0.14 18.28
C PRO A 63 -4.72 0.01 18.67
N LEU A 64 -4.02 0.93 18.02
CA LEU A 64 -2.64 1.29 18.36
C LEU A 64 -2.57 2.45 19.36
N GLY A 65 -3.64 3.26 19.46
CA GLY A 65 -3.73 4.42 20.36
C GLY A 65 -2.85 5.61 19.97
N ASP A 66 -2.14 5.52 18.85
CA ASP A 66 -1.34 6.61 18.25
C ASP A 66 -1.16 6.33 16.76
N ASN A 67 -0.86 7.38 15.99
CA ASN A 67 -0.45 7.23 14.60
C ASN A 67 1.04 6.83 14.52
N MET A 68 1.26 5.54 14.41
CA MET A 68 2.60 4.95 14.30
C MET A 68 3.11 4.85 12.86
N GLY A 69 2.30 5.28 11.88
CA GLY A 69 2.55 5.15 10.45
C GLY A 69 2.13 3.80 9.87
N ILE A 70 1.86 3.79 8.56
CA ILE A 70 1.32 2.60 7.86
C ILE A 70 2.25 1.38 7.96
N ALA A 71 3.57 1.59 7.92
CA ALA A 71 4.54 0.50 8.01
C ALA A 71 4.48 -0.22 9.38
N ALA A 72 4.32 0.52 10.46
CA ALA A 72 4.20 -0.05 11.80
C ALA A 72 2.87 -0.80 11.96
N ALA A 73 1.76 -0.20 11.51
CA ALA A 73 0.44 -0.82 11.56
C ALA A 73 0.38 -2.13 10.75
N LEU A 74 0.90 -2.13 9.52
CA LEU A 74 1.00 -3.36 8.71
C LEU A 74 1.85 -4.43 9.40
N ASN A 75 2.98 -4.04 10.02
CA ASN A 75 3.82 -5.00 10.74
C ASN A 75 3.09 -5.63 11.93
N VAL A 76 2.28 -4.87 12.66
CA VAL A 76 1.46 -5.41 13.77
C VAL A 76 0.47 -6.44 13.22
N GLY A 77 -0.30 -6.09 12.19
CA GLY A 77 -1.30 -6.98 11.63
C GLY A 77 -0.71 -8.27 11.04
N VAL A 78 0.39 -8.15 10.26
CA VAL A 78 1.07 -9.32 9.69
C VAL A 78 1.68 -10.20 10.80
N ALA A 79 2.20 -9.60 11.88
CA ALA A 79 2.72 -10.37 13.02
C ALA A 79 1.61 -11.15 13.73
N LEU A 80 0.43 -10.54 13.95
CA LEU A 80 -0.72 -11.24 14.54
C LEU A 80 -1.16 -12.44 13.68
N ALA A 81 -1.24 -12.27 12.37
CA ALA A 81 -1.57 -13.35 11.44
C ALA A 81 -0.50 -14.47 11.45
N ARG A 82 0.79 -14.11 11.44
CA ARG A 82 1.91 -15.06 11.54
C ARG A 82 1.84 -15.89 12.82
N ASP A 83 1.57 -15.25 13.95
CA ASP A 83 1.60 -15.90 15.27
C ASP A 83 0.49 -16.95 15.44
N VAL A 84 -0.57 -16.85 14.62
CA VAL A 84 -1.63 -17.87 14.50
C VAL A 84 -1.33 -18.91 13.41
N GLY A 85 -0.29 -18.69 12.58
CA GLY A 85 0.18 -19.69 11.60
C GLY A 85 -0.18 -19.39 10.15
N TYR A 86 -0.72 -18.21 9.81
CA TYR A 86 -0.96 -17.86 8.41
C TYR A 86 0.37 -17.66 7.66
N ALA A 87 0.52 -18.39 6.56
CA ALA A 87 1.67 -18.26 5.66
C ALA A 87 1.51 -17.11 4.63
N TRP A 88 0.27 -16.70 4.39
CA TRP A 88 -0.09 -15.68 3.42
C TRP A 88 -1.06 -14.66 4.02
N VAL A 89 -0.80 -13.39 3.80
CA VAL A 89 -1.59 -12.29 4.35
C VAL A 89 -1.95 -11.30 3.25
N LEU A 90 -3.24 -11.05 3.07
CA LEU A 90 -3.76 -9.97 2.23
C LEU A 90 -3.60 -8.64 2.98
N THR A 91 -2.99 -7.64 2.37
CA THR A 91 -2.94 -6.27 2.91
C THR A 91 -3.92 -5.38 2.17
N MET A 92 -4.72 -4.61 2.91
CA MET A 92 -5.77 -3.74 2.39
C MET A 92 -5.71 -2.36 3.05
N ASP A 93 -6.05 -1.34 2.27
CA ASP A 93 -6.29 0.02 2.79
C ASP A 93 -7.79 0.19 3.07
N GLN A 94 -8.16 1.06 4.02
CA GLN A 94 -9.55 1.32 4.42
C GLN A 94 -10.48 1.79 3.29
N ASP A 95 -9.92 2.41 2.25
CA ASP A 95 -10.61 2.97 1.09
C ASP A 95 -10.57 2.06 -0.15
N THR A 96 -10.24 0.78 0.05
CA THR A 96 -10.13 -0.21 -1.01
C THR A 96 -11.20 -1.28 -0.88
N THR A 97 -12.00 -1.46 -1.93
CA THR A 97 -13.01 -2.52 -2.02
C THR A 97 -12.51 -3.62 -2.96
N PRO A 98 -12.34 -4.88 -2.49
CA PRO A 98 -12.01 -5.99 -3.38
C PRO A 98 -13.18 -6.29 -4.33
N GLU A 99 -12.90 -6.65 -5.59
CA GLU A 99 -13.90 -7.28 -6.45
C GLU A 99 -14.22 -8.68 -5.92
N HIS A 100 -15.41 -9.21 -6.27
CA HIS A 100 -15.99 -10.42 -5.64
C HIS A 100 -15.02 -11.61 -5.55
N ASP A 101 -14.21 -11.86 -6.56
CA ASP A 101 -13.32 -13.02 -6.65
C ASP A 101 -11.82 -12.65 -6.51
N MET A 102 -11.52 -11.47 -6.00
CA MET A 102 -10.15 -10.94 -5.97
C MET A 102 -9.17 -11.87 -5.24
N VAL A 103 -9.54 -12.32 -4.05
CA VAL A 103 -8.66 -13.16 -3.21
C VAL A 103 -8.49 -14.55 -3.83
N ALA A 104 -9.56 -15.13 -4.36
CA ALA A 104 -9.50 -16.42 -5.06
C ALA A 104 -8.60 -16.36 -6.31
N ALA A 105 -8.69 -15.28 -7.09
CA ALA A 105 -7.83 -15.05 -8.25
C ALA A 105 -6.36 -14.89 -7.85
N LEU A 106 -6.06 -14.13 -6.77
CA LEU A 106 -4.70 -13.99 -6.25
C LEU A 106 -4.14 -15.32 -5.75
N ALA A 107 -4.93 -16.11 -5.02
CA ALA A 107 -4.54 -17.44 -4.53
C ALA A 107 -4.25 -18.42 -5.67
N SER A 108 -5.10 -18.40 -6.70
CA SER A 108 -4.91 -19.18 -7.93
C SER A 108 -3.62 -18.76 -8.65
N CYS A 109 -3.36 -17.47 -8.75
CA CYS A 109 -2.12 -16.95 -9.33
C CYS A 109 -0.87 -17.45 -8.58
N ILE A 110 -0.90 -17.43 -7.24
CA ILE A 110 0.21 -17.95 -6.42
C ILE A 110 0.44 -19.45 -6.69
N SER A 111 -0.64 -20.21 -6.81
CA SER A 111 -0.56 -21.68 -7.01
C SER A 111 -0.15 -22.09 -8.41
N ALA A 112 -0.54 -21.32 -9.43
CA ALA A 112 -0.37 -21.66 -10.86
C ALA A 112 0.89 -21.03 -11.49
N CYS A 113 1.44 -19.96 -10.89
CA CYS A 113 2.53 -19.21 -11.49
C CYS A 113 3.89 -19.87 -11.18
N ASP A 114 4.51 -20.45 -12.21
CA ASP A 114 5.89 -20.89 -12.12
C ASP A 114 6.82 -19.83 -12.73
N VAL A 115 7.46 -19.05 -11.86
CA VAL A 115 8.42 -17.99 -12.27
C VAL A 115 9.86 -18.36 -11.94
N GLY A 116 10.13 -19.62 -11.57
CA GLY A 116 11.47 -20.09 -11.23
C GLY A 116 12.07 -19.48 -9.94
N SER A 117 11.29 -18.71 -9.21
CA SER A 117 11.70 -18.05 -7.96
C SER A 117 10.57 -18.13 -6.94
N PRO A 118 10.86 -18.19 -5.63
CA PRO A 118 9.82 -18.14 -4.61
C PRO A 118 9.06 -16.80 -4.67
N ILE A 119 7.73 -16.88 -4.54
CA ILE A 119 6.86 -15.69 -4.61
C ILE A 119 6.91 -14.95 -3.28
N GLY A 120 7.25 -13.66 -3.32
CA GLY A 120 7.23 -12.77 -2.15
C GLY A 120 5.90 -12.06 -1.98
N THR A 121 5.30 -11.58 -3.07
CA THR A 121 4.00 -10.91 -3.03
C THR A 121 3.34 -10.92 -4.41
N VAL A 122 1.99 -10.94 -4.41
CA VAL A 122 1.15 -10.85 -5.61
C VAL A 122 0.11 -9.78 -5.40
N GLY A 123 0.08 -8.77 -6.28
CA GLY A 123 -0.86 -7.65 -6.21
C GLY A 123 -2.01 -7.74 -7.21
N ALA A 124 -3.17 -7.27 -6.79
CA ALA A 124 -4.34 -7.11 -7.63
C ALA A 124 -4.21 -5.91 -8.59
N GLN A 125 -5.06 -5.89 -9.62
CA GLN A 125 -5.19 -4.77 -10.54
C GLN A 125 -6.08 -3.67 -9.95
N ARG A 126 -5.65 -2.43 -10.07
CA ARG A 126 -6.47 -1.26 -9.75
C ARG A 126 -6.78 -0.45 -11.01
N PRO A 127 -7.93 0.22 -11.08
CA PRO A 127 -8.18 1.17 -12.14
C PRO A 127 -7.12 2.29 -12.14
N ARG A 128 -6.70 2.72 -13.31
CA ARG A 128 -5.93 3.96 -13.44
C ARG A 128 -6.80 5.16 -13.06
N LEU A 129 -6.20 6.31 -12.76
CA LEU A 129 -6.92 7.59 -12.55
C LEU A 129 -7.92 7.95 -13.68
N THR A 130 -7.74 7.35 -14.84
CA THR A 130 -8.64 7.46 -16.01
C THR A 130 -9.83 6.48 -15.97
N GLY A 131 -9.97 5.66 -14.92
CA GLY A 131 -10.96 4.60 -14.80
C GLY A 131 -10.68 3.33 -15.63
N ARG A 132 -9.59 3.29 -16.40
CA ARG A 132 -9.24 2.14 -17.25
C ARG A 132 -8.42 1.11 -16.47
N MET A 133 -8.89 -0.14 -16.42
CA MET A 133 -8.09 -1.30 -15.96
C MET A 133 -7.19 -1.80 -17.09
N VAL A 134 -5.99 -2.25 -16.74
CA VAL A 134 -5.13 -2.97 -17.69
C VAL A 134 -5.36 -4.46 -17.45
N LYS A 135 -6.29 -5.05 -18.17
CA LYS A 135 -6.54 -6.50 -18.10
C LYS A 135 -5.46 -7.25 -18.86
N PHE A 136 -4.99 -8.35 -18.30
CA PHE A 136 -4.15 -9.35 -18.93
C PHE A 136 -4.45 -10.69 -18.26
N GLU A 137 -4.12 -11.78 -18.91
CA GLU A 137 -4.31 -13.13 -18.39
C GLU A 137 -3.10 -13.57 -17.57
N GLY A 138 -3.36 -14.29 -16.47
CA GLY A 138 -2.34 -14.86 -15.59
C GLY A 138 -1.58 -13.82 -14.78
N CYS A 139 -0.32 -14.11 -14.51
CA CYS A 139 0.55 -13.32 -13.65
C CYS A 139 1.67 -12.67 -14.46
N ARG A 140 2.06 -11.49 -14.05
CA ARG A 140 3.24 -10.78 -14.58
C ARG A 140 4.18 -10.41 -13.48
N GLU A 141 5.45 -10.65 -13.70
CA GLU A 141 6.49 -10.15 -12.83
C GLU A 141 6.64 -8.64 -12.98
N LEU A 142 6.61 -7.94 -11.86
CA LEU A 142 6.78 -6.50 -11.78
C LEU A 142 7.94 -6.17 -10.84
N LEU A 143 8.43 -4.95 -10.93
CA LEU A 143 9.39 -4.44 -9.97
C LEU A 143 8.73 -4.16 -8.61
N MET A 144 7.48 -3.71 -8.63
CA MET A 144 6.75 -3.28 -7.42
C MET A 144 5.25 -3.44 -7.62
N VAL A 145 4.56 -3.80 -6.53
CA VAL A 145 3.11 -3.70 -6.34
C VAL A 145 2.82 -2.79 -5.15
N ILE A 146 1.59 -2.34 -4.99
CA ILE A 146 1.17 -1.58 -3.80
C ILE A 146 0.69 -2.55 -2.72
N THR A 147 0.69 -2.13 -1.46
CA THR A 147 0.17 -2.93 -0.34
C THR A 147 -1.33 -3.19 -0.47
N ALA A 148 -2.12 -2.18 -0.85
CA ALA A 148 -3.55 -2.35 -1.02
C ALA A 148 -3.87 -3.42 -2.09
N GLY A 149 -4.59 -4.47 -1.70
CA GLY A 149 -4.96 -5.59 -2.57
C GLY A 149 -3.79 -6.50 -2.95
N SER A 150 -2.79 -6.66 -2.07
CA SER A 150 -1.67 -7.58 -2.31
C SER A 150 -1.61 -8.69 -1.26
N ILE A 151 -1.44 -9.93 -1.73
CA ILE A 151 -1.13 -11.06 -0.85
C ILE A 151 0.37 -11.14 -0.66
N LEU A 152 0.78 -11.14 0.60
CA LEU A 152 2.16 -11.13 1.07
C LEU A 152 2.54 -12.52 1.60
N ASN A 153 3.68 -13.05 1.18
CA ASN A 153 4.32 -14.21 1.80
C ASN A 153 4.95 -13.79 3.14
N VAL A 154 4.46 -14.35 4.23
CA VAL A 154 4.89 -13.99 5.59
C VAL A 154 6.35 -14.35 5.84
N ALA A 155 6.82 -15.49 5.35
CA ALA A 155 8.23 -15.90 5.47
C ALA A 155 9.15 -14.95 4.69
N ALA A 156 8.76 -14.55 3.47
CA ALA A 156 9.51 -13.57 2.69
C ALA A 156 9.55 -12.20 3.39
N TRP A 157 8.39 -11.72 3.93
CA TRP A 157 8.32 -10.48 4.69
C TRP A 157 9.26 -10.49 5.91
N GLU A 158 9.33 -11.60 6.63
CA GLU A 158 10.20 -11.73 7.78
C GLU A 158 11.68 -11.78 7.37
N GLN A 159 12.01 -12.56 6.35
CA GLN A 159 13.37 -12.71 5.83
C GLN A 159 13.96 -11.38 5.33
N VAL A 160 13.16 -10.54 4.68
CA VAL A 160 13.64 -9.23 4.18
C VAL A 160 13.58 -8.11 5.22
N GLY A 161 13.19 -8.40 6.48
CA GLY A 161 13.23 -7.45 7.59
C GLY A 161 11.94 -6.63 7.75
N ARG A 162 10.79 -7.15 7.29
CA ARG A 162 9.45 -6.57 7.50
C ARG A 162 9.27 -5.23 6.76
N PHE A 163 8.16 -4.51 6.99
CA PHE A 163 7.99 -3.13 6.49
C PHE A 163 8.90 -2.16 7.24
N ASP A 164 9.57 -1.27 6.51
CA ASP A 164 10.49 -0.29 7.10
C ASP A 164 9.72 0.85 7.80
N LYS A 165 9.64 0.80 9.13
CA LYS A 165 8.97 1.80 9.96
C LYS A 165 9.58 3.20 9.85
N SER A 166 10.84 3.32 9.44
CA SER A 166 11.52 4.59 9.27
C SER A 166 10.90 5.46 8.17
N LEU A 167 10.19 4.84 7.23
CA LEU A 167 9.47 5.55 6.17
C LEU A 167 8.17 6.20 6.67
N PHE A 168 7.56 5.66 7.71
CA PHE A 168 6.27 6.09 8.27
C PHE A 168 5.10 5.93 7.28
N ILE A 169 5.12 6.64 6.16
CA ILE A 169 4.12 6.60 5.08
C ILE A 169 4.79 6.93 3.74
N ASP A 170 4.23 6.46 2.61
CA ASP A 170 4.78 6.56 1.26
C ASP A 170 6.07 5.76 1.03
N GLN A 171 6.16 5.06 -0.08
CA GLN A 171 7.27 4.19 -0.50
C GLN A 171 7.45 2.91 0.35
N VAL A 172 6.59 2.65 1.33
CA VAL A 172 6.65 1.46 2.21
C VAL A 172 6.49 0.17 1.42
N ASP A 173 5.57 0.17 0.47
CA ASP A 173 5.32 -0.89 -0.50
C ASP A 173 6.51 -1.09 -1.47
N HIS A 174 7.02 0.00 -2.00
CA HIS A 174 8.16 -0.03 -2.92
C HIS A 174 9.42 -0.56 -2.25
N ASP A 175 9.72 -0.12 -1.02
CA ASP A 175 10.87 -0.58 -0.24
C ASP A 175 10.81 -2.10 0.00
N LEU A 176 9.66 -2.61 0.46
CA LEU A 176 9.49 -4.04 0.68
C LEU A 176 9.68 -4.84 -0.61
N CYS A 177 9.06 -4.42 -1.72
CA CYS A 177 9.19 -5.10 -3.00
C CYS A 177 10.64 -5.12 -3.50
N LEU A 178 11.39 -4.02 -3.37
CA LEU A 178 12.79 -3.95 -3.80
C LEU A 178 13.68 -4.85 -2.93
N ARG A 179 13.44 -4.92 -1.62
CA ARG A 179 14.14 -5.86 -0.73
C ARG A 179 13.81 -7.32 -1.06
N MET A 180 12.57 -7.63 -1.39
CA MET A 180 12.17 -8.95 -1.87
C MET A 180 12.91 -9.32 -3.16
N LYS A 181 12.94 -8.41 -4.14
CA LYS A 181 13.71 -8.61 -5.39
C LYS A 181 15.18 -8.87 -5.14
N ARG A 182 15.81 -8.09 -4.26
CA ARG A 182 17.21 -8.26 -3.85
C ARG A 182 17.46 -9.62 -3.20
N ALA A 183 16.49 -10.14 -2.46
CA ALA A 183 16.53 -11.44 -1.82
C ALA A 183 16.15 -12.62 -2.74
N GLY A 184 15.86 -12.37 -4.02
CA GLY A 184 15.52 -13.39 -5.01
C GLY A 184 14.06 -13.82 -5.04
N PHE A 185 13.17 -13.07 -4.38
CA PHE A 185 11.72 -13.32 -4.45
C PHE A 185 11.09 -12.64 -5.66
N ALA A 186 10.12 -13.32 -6.27
CA ALA A 186 9.26 -12.76 -7.30
C ALA A 186 8.24 -11.79 -6.69
N VAL A 187 8.02 -10.66 -7.35
CA VAL A 187 6.95 -9.70 -7.10
C VAL A 187 6.03 -9.74 -8.31
N LEU A 188 4.79 -10.18 -8.12
CA LEU A 188 3.87 -10.47 -9.21
C LEU A 188 2.65 -9.54 -9.19
N SER A 189 2.00 -9.42 -10.32
CA SER A 189 0.67 -8.84 -10.45
C SER A 189 -0.25 -9.83 -11.15
N CYS A 190 -1.43 -10.07 -10.59
CA CYS A 190 -2.46 -10.94 -11.16
C CYS A 190 -3.40 -10.12 -12.04
N GLY A 191 -3.62 -10.57 -13.30
CA GLY A 191 -4.45 -9.86 -14.27
C GLY A 191 -5.94 -10.00 -14.03
N GLU A 192 -6.35 -11.11 -13.42
CA GLU A 192 -7.76 -11.45 -13.12
C GLU A 192 -8.24 -10.85 -11.79
N ALA A 193 -7.34 -10.58 -10.86
CA ALA A 193 -7.69 -10.01 -9.56
C ALA A 193 -7.92 -8.50 -9.66
N GLY A 194 -9.15 -8.05 -9.45
CA GLY A 194 -9.53 -6.64 -9.50
C GLY A 194 -9.90 -6.07 -8.14
N MET A 195 -9.65 -4.76 -7.96
CA MET A 195 -10.14 -3.99 -6.83
C MET A 195 -10.60 -2.60 -7.26
N ARG A 196 -11.51 -2.03 -6.51
CA ARG A 196 -11.88 -0.62 -6.60
C ARG A 196 -11.19 0.12 -5.47
N HIS A 197 -10.38 1.09 -5.81
CA HIS A 197 -9.69 1.93 -4.83
C HIS A 197 -10.22 3.35 -4.96
N SER A 198 -10.77 3.87 -3.88
CA SER A 198 -11.24 5.26 -3.81
C SER A 198 -10.00 6.16 -3.73
N ILE A 199 -9.60 6.72 -4.86
CA ILE A 199 -8.43 7.60 -4.90
C ILE A 199 -8.85 8.95 -4.34
N GLY A 200 -8.92 9.09 -3.02
CA GLY A 200 -9.10 10.33 -2.25
C GLY A 200 -9.61 11.56 -3.02
N ALA A 201 -9.18 12.77 -2.67
CA ALA A 201 -9.55 14.03 -3.33
C ALA A 201 -8.91 14.21 -4.72
N ALA A 202 -9.04 13.21 -5.59
CA ALA A 202 -8.55 13.33 -6.96
C ALA A 202 -9.35 14.40 -7.72
N SER A 203 -8.73 15.54 -7.98
CA SER A 203 -9.33 16.63 -8.74
C SER A 203 -8.94 16.56 -10.19
N LYS A 204 -9.93 16.73 -11.08
CA LYS A 204 -9.73 16.78 -12.52
C LYS A 204 -9.63 18.24 -12.95
N HIS A 205 -8.48 18.62 -13.49
CA HIS A 205 -8.25 19.95 -14.03
C HIS A 205 -8.24 19.90 -15.56
N ARG A 206 -8.76 20.94 -16.19
CA ARG A 206 -8.72 21.15 -17.63
C ARG A 206 -7.96 22.44 -17.91
N PHE A 207 -6.83 22.34 -18.57
CA PHE A 207 -6.04 23.48 -19.01
C PHE A 207 -5.89 23.41 -20.52
N LEU A 208 -6.55 24.33 -21.25
CA LEU A 208 -6.67 24.27 -22.71
C LEU A 208 -7.24 22.90 -23.15
N TRP A 209 -6.49 22.12 -23.93
CA TRP A 209 -6.84 20.76 -24.36
C TRP A 209 -6.28 19.64 -23.43
N TRP A 210 -5.57 19.99 -22.37
CA TRP A 210 -4.99 19.03 -21.45
C TRP A 210 -5.92 18.74 -20.28
N LYS A 211 -6.06 17.42 -19.98
CA LYS A 211 -6.72 16.95 -18.76
C LYS A 211 -5.63 16.53 -17.78
N ALA A 212 -5.50 17.22 -16.66
CA ALA A 212 -4.60 16.86 -15.58
C ALA A 212 -5.41 16.33 -14.39
N TYR A 213 -4.91 15.27 -13.77
CA TYR A 213 -5.44 14.75 -12.51
C TYR A 213 -4.43 15.03 -11.42
N THR A 214 -4.87 15.65 -10.31
CA THR A 214 -4.05 15.89 -9.13
C THR A 214 -4.65 15.17 -7.94
N LEU A 215 -3.81 14.76 -7.00
CA LEU A 215 -4.25 14.13 -5.74
C LEU A 215 -4.35 15.14 -4.60
N ASN A 216 -3.96 16.39 -4.86
CA ASN A 216 -3.99 17.52 -3.93
C ASN A 216 -3.51 17.16 -2.50
N HIS A 217 -2.42 16.38 -2.39
CA HIS A 217 -1.90 15.93 -1.10
C HIS A 217 -1.63 17.09 -0.14
N SER A 218 -1.81 16.84 1.16
CA SER A 218 -1.51 17.83 2.19
C SER A 218 -0.02 18.24 2.18
N PRO A 219 0.35 19.41 2.71
CA PRO A 219 1.75 19.82 2.84
C PRO A 219 2.60 18.78 3.59
N VAL A 220 2.09 18.21 4.70
CA VAL A 220 2.79 17.17 5.47
C VAL A 220 3.01 15.90 4.62
N ARG A 221 2.02 15.51 3.81
CA ARG A 221 2.19 14.37 2.89
C ARG A 221 3.28 14.66 1.84
N ARG A 222 3.41 15.91 1.36
CA ARG A 222 4.50 16.31 0.45
C ARG A 222 5.88 16.20 1.08
N TYR A 223 5.99 16.46 2.39
CA TYR A 223 7.22 16.21 3.15
C TYR A 223 7.63 14.74 3.04
N TYR A 224 6.73 13.80 3.39
CA TYR A 224 7.03 12.37 3.34
C TYR A 224 7.35 11.88 1.92
N ILE A 225 6.53 12.26 0.93
CA ILE A 225 6.76 11.91 -0.48
C ILE A 225 8.18 12.32 -0.91
N THR A 226 8.64 13.49 -0.51
CA THR A 226 9.96 13.99 -0.91
C THR A 226 11.06 13.30 -0.13
N ARG A 227 10.99 13.27 1.19
CA ARG A 227 11.99 12.65 2.05
C ARG A 227 12.23 11.20 1.67
N ASN A 228 11.16 10.43 1.59
CA ASN A 228 11.24 9.00 1.33
C ASN A 228 11.66 8.69 -0.11
N ARG A 229 11.24 9.50 -1.10
CA ARG A 229 11.71 9.36 -2.48
C ARG A 229 13.23 9.48 -2.57
N PHE A 230 13.84 10.48 -1.93
CA PHE A 230 15.29 10.63 -1.93
C PHE A 230 15.98 9.50 -1.16
N ALA A 231 15.44 9.05 -0.03
CA ALA A 231 15.94 7.89 0.71
C ALA A 231 15.93 6.63 -0.16
N MET A 232 14.83 6.37 -0.87
CA MET A 232 14.70 5.24 -1.78
C MET A 232 15.64 5.33 -2.98
N LEU A 233 15.82 6.52 -3.55
CA LEU A 233 16.77 6.73 -4.65
C LEU A 233 18.22 6.49 -4.21
N ALA A 234 18.56 6.91 -3.00
CA ALA A 234 19.90 6.67 -2.43
C ALA A 234 20.15 5.17 -2.16
N ARG A 235 19.12 4.45 -1.64
CA ARG A 235 19.24 3.02 -1.31
C ARG A 235 19.26 2.10 -2.54
N TYR A 236 18.49 2.42 -3.58
CA TYR A 236 18.14 1.49 -4.65
C TYR A 236 18.38 2.01 -6.07
N GLY A 237 18.68 3.30 -6.22
CA GLY A 237 18.72 3.94 -7.54
C GLY A 237 19.84 3.44 -8.47
N GLU A 238 20.94 2.94 -7.93
CA GLU A 238 22.03 2.33 -8.70
C GLU A 238 21.71 0.89 -9.09
N GLU A 239 21.20 0.12 -8.14
CA GLU A 239 20.87 -1.30 -8.34
C GLU A 239 19.66 -1.51 -9.24
N PHE A 240 18.67 -0.60 -9.18
CA PHE A 240 17.44 -0.66 -9.99
C PHE A 240 17.28 0.60 -10.87
N PRO A 241 17.98 0.71 -12.01
CA PRO A 241 17.90 1.91 -12.87
C PRO A 241 16.49 2.25 -13.34
N SER A 242 15.65 1.25 -13.64
CA SER A 242 14.25 1.43 -14.04
C SER A 242 13.40 2.05 -12.92
N PHE A 243 13.67 1.72 -11.66
CA PHE A 243 13.08 2.38 -10.50
C PHE A 243 13.46 3.85 -10.44
N ARG A 244 14.78 4.16 -10.56
CA ARG A 244 15.29 5.52 -10.56
C ARG A 244 14.64 6.37 -11.64
N GLU A 245 14.62 5.91 -12.89
CA GLU A 245 14.00 6.62 -14.00
C GLU A 245 12.50 6.88 -13.75
N ARG A 246 11.79 5.88 -13.26
CA ARG A 246 10.36 5.99 -12.91
C ARG A 246 10.15 7.03 -11.82
N GLN A 247 10.90 6.99 -10.72
CA GLN A 247 10.80 7.95 -9.61
C GLN A 247 11.08 9.38 -10.06
N MET A 248 12.11 9.60 -10.87
CA MET A 248 12.45 10.92 -11.40
C MET A 248 11.39 11.44 -12.36
N ARG A 249 10.83 10.58 -13.21
CA ARG A 249 9.73 10.93 -14.12
C ARG A 249 8.47 11.35 -13.36
N TYR A 250 8.11 10.60 -12.30
CA TYR A 250 6.99 10.96 -11.45
C TYR A 250 7.24 12.26 -10.67
N ALA A 251 8.42 12.44 -10.09
CA ALA A 251 8.78 13.65 -9.37
C ALA A 251 8.59 14.92 -10.23
N ARG A 252 9.09 14.88 -11.48
CA ARG A 252 8.93 16.01 -12.42
C ARG A 252 7.46 16.30 -12.73
N LYS A 253 6.66 15.25 -13.02
CA LYS A 253 5.23 15.39 -13.32
C LYS A 253 4.45 15.93 -12.12
N GLU A 254 4.72 15.42 -10.93
CA GLU A 254 4.07 15.86 -9.69
C GLU A 254 4.44 17.29 -9.34
N PHE A 255 5.70 17.67 -9.50
CA PHE A 255 6.16 19.03 -9.28
C PHE A 255 5.41 20.03 -10.18
N VAL A 256 5.33 19.76 -11.48
CA VAL A 256 4.60 20.62 -12.43
C VAL A 256 3.11 20.70 -12.04
N LYS A 257 2.47 19.57 -11.73
CA LYS A 257 1.06 19.56 -11.32
C LYS A 257 0.83 20.33 -10.03
N MET A 258 1.70 20.17 -9.04
CA MET A 258 1.61 20.85 -7.75
C MET A 258 1.68 22.38 -7.93
N VAL A 259 2.63 22.88 -8.74
CA VAL A 259 2.81 24.31 -8.97
C VAL A 259 1.66 24.91 -9.78
N MET A 260 1.13 24.17 -10.77
CA MET A 260 0.11 24.70 -11.68
C MET A 260 -1.33 24.55 -11.17
N PHE A 261 -1.64 23.45 -10.47
CA PHE A 261 -3.03 23.04 -10.24
C PHE A 261 -3.42 22.77 -8.79
N GLU A 262 -2.46 22.64 -7.85
CA GLU A 262 -2.80 22.29 -6.48
C GLU A 262 -2.92 23.54 -5.59
N ASP A 263 -3.72 23.39 -4.52
CA ASP A 263 -3.87 24.41 -3.49
C ASP A 263 -2.66 24.42 -2.55
N HIS A 264 -2.51 25.52 -1.79
CA HIS A 264 -1.45 25.67 -0.78
C HIS A 264 -0.04 25.40 -1.32
N ARG A 265 0.23 25.75 -2.59
CA ARG A 265 1.47 25.43 -3.31
C ARG A 265 2.74 25.86 -2.59
N PHE A 266 2.74 27.05 -1.95
CA PHE A 266 3.91 27.54 -1.20
C PHE A 266 4.19 26.67 0.05
N ALA A 267 3.17 26.32 0.81
CA ALA A 267 3.30 25.42 1.95
C ALA A 267 3.80 24.03 1.51
N LYS A 268 3.30 23.51 0.39
CA LYS A 268 3.75 22.24 -0.19
C LYS A 268 5.20 22.29 -0.66
N LEU A 269 5.64 23.39 -1.29
CA LEU A 269 7.02 23.59 -1.69
C LEU A 269 7.96 23.66 -0.47
N LEU A 270 7.56 24.40 0.56
CA LEU A 270 8.31 24.49 1.81
C LEU A 270 8.45 23.12 2.47
N MET A 271 7.36 22.35 2.54
CA MET A 271 7.38 21.01 3.12
C MET A 271 8.17 20.00 2.28
N ALA A 272 8.13 20.11 0.95
CA ALA A 272 8.98 19.31 0.07
C ALA A 272 10.48 19.64 0.29
N TRP A 273 10.82 20.93 0.39
CA TRP A 273 12.18 21.36 0.72
C TRP A 273 12.63 20.84 2.09
N ARG A 274 11.76 20.94 3.11
CA ARG A 274 12.02 20.39 4.44
C ARG A 274 12.23 18.88 4.40
N GLY A 275 11.42 18.14 3.63
CA GLY A 275 11.60 16.71 3.44
C GLY A 275 12.96 16.35 2.80
N TYR A 276 13.40 17.12 1.81
CA TYR A 276 14.73 16.95 1.22
C TYR A 276 15.85 17.25 2.23
N ARG A 277 15.73 18.34 2.98
CA ARG A 277 16.70 18.71 4.01
C ARG A 277 16.81 17.64 5.09
N ASP A 278 15.67 17.09 5.53
CA ASP A 278 15.62 16.09 6.59
C ASP A 278 16.16 14.73 6.09
N PHE A 279 15.94 14.39 4.80
CA PHE A 279 16.67 13.29 4.15
C PHE A 279 18.18 13.47 4.24
N LYS A 280 18.70 14.68 3.94
CA LYS A 280 20.15 14.97 4.02
C LYS A 280 20.70 14.92 5.45
N ARG A 281 19.86 14.93 6.46
CA ARG A 281 20.19 14.84 7.89
C ARG A 281 19.84 13.48 8.52
N ASP A 282 19.50 12.49 7.69
CA ASP A 282 19.08 11.15 8.10
C ASP A 282 17.90 11.12 9.09
N VAL A 283 17.04 12.15 9.05
CA VAL A 283 15.81 12.18 9.85
C VAL A 283 14.80 11.20 9.27
N THR A 284 14.31 10.28 10.10
CA THR A 284 13.39 9.22 9.72
C THR A 284 12.14 9.19 10.60
N GLY A 285 11.17 8.33 10.28
CA GLY A 285 9.97 8.15 11.09
C GLY A 285 8.95 9.30 10.97
N ARG A 286 8.20 9.53 12.05
CA ARG A 286 7.13 10.55 12.10
C ARG A 286 7.70 11.96 11.92
N PHE A 287 6.97 12.81 11.21
CA PHE A 287 7.32 14.21 11.03
C PHE A 287 7.37 14.94 12.39
N PRO A 288 8.47 15.62 12.75
CA PRO A 288 8.65 16.15 14.11
C PRO A 288 7.87 17.45 14.40
N GLY A 289 7.07 17.97 13.42
CA GLY A 289 6.33 19.23 13.58
C GLY A 289 7.04 20.44 12.98
#